data_628be14b9d3177a24ee0e7421e216760
#
_entry.id   628be14b9d3177a24ee0e7421e216760
#
_cell.length_a   1.000
_cell.length_b   1.000
_cell.length_c   1.000
_cell.angle_alpha   90.00
_cell.angle_beta   90.00
_cell.angle_gamma   90.00
#
_symmetry.space_group_name_H-M   'P 1'
#
loop_
_entity.id
_entity.type
_entity.pdbx_description
1 polymer ?
#
loop_
_entity_poly.entity_id
_entity_poly.type
_entity_poly.pdbx_seq_one_letter_code
_entity_poly.pdbx_strand_id
1 'polypeptide(L)'
;MKPYLSLLICLLFAIKLSAQSSIAPIPGWKMDLSNGRYRFTPPDAIGTHGFKYEIFPPVNNKGGDLTEWLEMATLQDLRASGYSDPIPGEPREAKNIQTLTTYSVIVQDASKKKLAAMYFAYVRPDHSIRYGKVVRLREYVGNYINVAATHFVSLLKQESVQTQNSTNTTVEVPPQQNTGVSQPIPQASGKGLSSADIRGIVLHSESSYGVGGMLIFIYKPYILLNNGSLYEHPEISPNDLNVTQSRQSEPEKWGTWKLNGKTLTIVHGSKSGATGKPNEWTGGWTWATPAKKNEKLTSTYGSISGGGNTAIGGGSIVVSSKYITFNNKGQFTYESVGGGSYNDANGGVSAYSSKNTAGTYLLDGYSIELRFNNGKITRQCFYFYSDDHEVFGIGNRPYTISK
;
A
#
# COMPACT_ATOMS: atom_id res chain seq x y z
N MET A 1 -48.99 19.69 43.11
CA MET A 1 -48.75 19.18 41.71
C MET A 1 -47.70 20.02 40.96
N LYS A 2 -46.45 20.05 41.38
CA LYS A 2 -45.39 20.84 40.67
C LYS A 2 -43.94 20.32 40.77
N PRO A 3 -43.64 19.03 41.04
CA PRO A 3 -42.22 18.59 40.90
C PRO A 3 -41.93 17.75 39.62
N TYR A 4 -42.93 17.36 38.79
CA TYR A 4 -42.70 16.49 37.65
C TYR A 4 -42.35 17.19 36.33
N LEU A 5 -42.54 18.51 36.25
CA LEU A 5 -42.24 19.26 35.01
C LEU A 5 -40.74 19.57 34.87
N SER A 6 -40.02 19.69 35.99
CA SER A 6 -38.57 19.93 35.96
C SER A 6 -37.71 18.72 35.58
N LEU A 7 -38.25 17.50 35.88
CA LEU A 7 -37.53 16.25 35.53
C LEU A 7 -37.65 15.93 34.04
N LEU A 8 -38.74 16.32 33.40
CA LEU A 8 -38.96 16.09 31.96
C LEU A 8 -38.09 17.00 31.09
N ILE A 9 -37.75 18.21 31.55
CA ILE A 9 -36.88 19.15 30.83
C ILE A 9 -35.42 18.72 30.93
N CYS A 10 -34.99 18.12 32.04
CA CYS A 10 -33.62 17.55 32.13
C CYS A 10 -33.43 16.31 31.27
N LEU A 11 -34.47 15.50 31.05
CA LEU A 11 -34.39 14.32 30.17
C LEU A 11 -34.33 14.67 28.67
N LEU A 12 -34.89 15.83 28.27
CA LEU A 12 -34.84 16.28 26.88
C LEU A 12 -33.49 16.95 26.49
N PHE A 13 -32.69 17.35 27.47
CA PHE A 13 -31.34 17.87 27.22
C PHE A 13 -30.25 16.77 27.15
N ALA A 14 -30.54 15.56 27.62
CA ALA A 14 -29.58 14.44 27.62
C ALA A 14 -29.52 13.68 26.27
N ILE A 15 -30.42 13.96 25.29
CA ILE A 15 -30.49 13.23 24.02
C ILE A 15 -29.77 13.93 22.85
N LYS A 16 -29.02 15.00 23.12
CA LYS A 16 -28.08 15.56 22.14
C LYS A 16 -26.64 15.10 22.36
N LEU A 17 -26.42 13.87 22.81
CA LEU A 17 -25.15 13.21 22.48
C LEU A 17 -25.27 12.82 20.99
N SER A 18 -24.85 13.73 20.13
CA SER A 18 -24.59 13.43 18.73
C SER A 18 -23.80 12.13 18.65
N ALA A 19 -24.34 11.15 17.92
CA ALA A 19 -23.60 9.98 17.53
C ALA A 19 -22.36 10.47 16.75
N GLN A 20 -21.29 10.76 17.47
CA GLN A 20 -19.98 10.95 16.89
C GLN A 20 -19.66 9.64 16.22
N SER A 21 -19.73 9.58 14.88
CA SER A 21 -19.34 8.41 14.11
C SER A 21 -17.93 8.03 14.56
N SER A 22 -17.82 6.95 15.32
CA SER A 22 -16.53 6.47 15.80
C SER A 22 -15.73 6.06 14.58
N ILE A 23 -14.57 6.71 14.41
CA ILE A 23 -13.63 6.33 13.36
C ILE A 23 -13.15 4.92 13.68
N ALA A 24 -13.22 4.01 12.70
CA ALA A 24 -12.80 2.63 12.89
C ALA A 24 -11.28 2.55 13.19
N PRO A 25 -10.84 1.68 14.09
CA PRO A 25 -9.42 1.46 14.31
C PRO A 25 -8.77 0.76 13.11
N ILE A 26 -7.48 1.04 12.89
CA ILE A 26 -6.68 0.30 11.93
C ILE A 26 -6.12 -0.94 12.65
N PRO A 27 -6.36 -2.16 12.14
CA PRO A 27 -5.83 -3.38 12.75
C PRO A 27 -4.31 -3.32 12.98
N GLY A 28 -3.88 -3.63 14.20
CA GLY A 28 -2.47 -3.60 14.59
C GLY A 28 -1.89 -2.21 14.88
N TRP A 29 -2.64 -1.13 14.65
CA TRP A 29 -2.18 0.23 14.97
C TRP A 29 -2.76 0.70 16.29
N LYS A 30 -1.96 1.44 17.04
CA LYS A 30 -2.46 2.16 18.22
C LYS A 30 -3.27 3.37 17.76
N MET A 31 -4.47 3.55 18.31
CA MET A 31 -5.33 4.71 18.08
C MET A 31 -5.49 5.49 19.38
N ASP A 32 -5.13 6.76 19.34
CA ASP A 32 -5.32 7.71 20.43
C ASP A 32 -6.30 8.80 19.99
N LEU A 33 -7.20 9.21 20.88
CA LEU A 33 -8.11 10.35 20.67
C LEU A 33 -7.78 11.45 21.65
N SER A 34 -7.41 12.62 21.13
CA SER A 34 -7.12 13.82 21.95
C SER A 34 -7.65 15.06 21.24
N ASN A 35 -8.42 15.89 21.95
CA ASN A 35 -9.02 17.11 21.42
C ASN A 35 -9.82 16.91 20.13
N GLY A 36 -10.56 15.78 20.03
CA GLY A 36 -11.32 15.40 18.84
C GLY A 36 -10.47 14.95 17.65
N ARG A 37 -9.14 14.92 17.77
CA ARG A 37 -8.20 14.45 16.75
C ARG A 37 -7.83 13.00 17.02
N TYR A 38 -8.01 12.14 16.03
CA TYR A 38 -7.56 10.76 16.06
C TYR A 38 -6.13 10.68 15.55
N ARG A 39 -5.24 10.07 16.33
CA ARG A 39 -3.86 9.77 15.95
C ARG A 39 -3.68 8.27 15.85
N PHE A 40 -3.15 7.83 14.73
CA PHE A 40 -2.86 6.44 14.45
C PHE A 40 -1.34 6.24 14.42
N THR A 41 -0.86 5.31 15.23
CA THR A 41 0.57 4.98 15.34
C THR A 41 0.74 3.56 14.84
N PRO A 42 1.55 3.32 13.78
CA PRO A 42 1.82 1.97 13.30
C PRO A 42 2.56 1.13 14.36
N PRO A 43 2.50 -0.22 14.27
CA PRO A 43 3.03 -1.11 15.31
C PRO A 43 4.54 -1.00 15.54
N ASP A 44 5.30 -0.63 14.52
CA ASP A 44 6.75 -0.44 14.54
C ASP A 44 7.17 1.03 14.51
N ALA A 45 6.25 1.96 14.75
CA ALA A 45 6.54 3.40 14.80
C ALA A 45 7.39 3.77 16.01
N ILE A 46 8.50 3.11 16.17
CA ILE A 46 9.57 3.58 17.04
C ILE A 46 10.16 4.78 16.32
N GLY A 47 9.74 5.99 16.68
CA GLY A 47 10.37 7.28 16.53
C GLY A 47 11.34 7.60 15.37
N THR A 48 11.82 6.59 14.65
CA THR A 48 12.88 6.68 13.66
C THR A 48 12.40 7.16 12.31
N HIS A 49 11.15 6.88 11.93
CA HIS A 49 10.64 7.20 10.59
C HIS A 49 9.80 8.48 10.55
N GLY A 50 9.53 9.12 11.70
CA GLY A 50 8.73 10.35 11.77
C GLY A 50 7.31 10.20 11.21
N PHE A 51 6.81 8.96 11.04
CA PHE A 51 5.50 8.71 10.46
C PHE A 51 4.39 9.09 11.45
N LYS A 52 3.47 9.93 10.99
CA LYS A 52 2.28 10.36 11.74
C LYS A 52 1.08 10.31 10.80
N TYR A 53 0.01 9.66 11.24
CA TYR A 53 -1.27 9.72 10.58
C TYR A 53 -2.31 10.27 11.56
N GLU A 54 -2.98 11.33 11.17
CA GLU A 54 -3.97 12.00 12.02
C GLU A 54 -5.23 12.31 11.21
N ILE A 55 -6.40 12.16 11.85
CA ILE A 55 -7.69 12.62 11.33
C ILE A 55 -8.21 13.68 12.29
N PHE A 56 -8.57 14.82 11.71
CA PHE A 56 -9.07 15.97 12.45
C PHE A 56 -10.60 15.87 12.65
N PRO A 57 -11.13 16.56 13.68
CA PRO A 57 -12.58 16.74 13.81
C PRO A 57 -13.13 17.43 12.56
N PRO A 58 -14.38 17.11 12.17
CA PRO A 58 -15.01 17.81 11.06
C PRO A 58 -15.10 19.31 11.34
N VAL A 59 -14.92 20.11 10.30
CA VAL A 59 -15.06 21.57 10.39
C VAL A 59 -16.17 22.03 9.47
N ASN A 60 -16.88 23.08 9.86
CA ASN A 60 -17.95 23.63 9.03
C ASN A 60 -17.40 24.17 7.71
N ASN A 61 -17.98 23.73 6.60
CA ASN A 61 -17.70 24.31 5.31
C ASN A 61 -18.44 25.67 5.19
N LYS A 62 -17.67 26.73 5.06
CA LYS A 62 -18.22 28.09 4.87
C LYS A 62 -18.51 28.42 3.40
N GLY A 63 -18.43 27.43 2.51
CA GLY A 63 -18.41 27.61 1.06
C GLY A 63 -17.00 27.96 0.57
N GLY A 64 -16.78 27.84 -0.73
CA GLY A 64 -15.49 28.08 -1.37
C GLY A 64 -14.85 26.82 -1.95
N ASP A 65 -13.73 27.00 -2.58
CA ASP A 65 -12.97 25.91 -3.20
C ASP A 65 -12.28 25.06 -2.12
N LEU A 66 -12.51 23.73 -2.18
CA LEU A 66 -11.94 22.80 -1.21
C LEU A 66 -10.41 22.72 -1.31
N THR A 67 -9.85 23.00 -2.48
CA THR A 67 -8.40 22.99 -2.71
C THR A 67 -7.73 24.16 -2.00
N GLU A 68 -8.28 25.37 -2.18
CA GLU A 68 -7.79 26.58 -1.49
C GLU A 68 -7.94 26.46 0.02
N TRP A 69 -9.07 25.93 0.46
CA TRP A 69 -9.30 25.68 1.89
C TRP A 69 -8.27 24.71 2.45
N LEU A 70 -8.01 23.60 1.74
CA LEU A 70 -7.06 22.57 2.20
C LEU A 70 -5.63 23.09 2.23
N GLU A 71 -5.22 23.90 1.25
CA GLU A 71 -3.92 24.56 1.26
C GLU A 71 -3.75 25.44 2.49
N MET A 72 -4.72 26.31 2.77
CA MET A 72 -4.69 27.19 3.95
C MET A 72 -4.66 26.39 5.26
N ALA A 73 -5.52 25.38 5.38
CA ALA A 73 -5.59 24.51 6.57
C ALA A 73 -4.27 23.76 6.78
N THR A 74 -3.64 23.30 5.69
CA THR A 74 -2.33 22.65 5.71
C THR A 74 -1.26 23.58 6.26
N LEU A 75 -1.12 24.78 5.73
CA LEU A 75 -0.12 25.75 6.16
C LEU A 75 -0.31 26.14 7.62
N GLN A 76 -1.55 26.34 8.04
CA GLN A 76 -1.87 26.64 9.46
C GLN A 76 -1.49 25.49 10.39
N ASP A 77 -1.83 24.23 10.05
CA ASP A 77 -1.52 23.08 10.89
C ASP A 77 -0.02 22.78 10.93
N LEU A 78 0.71 22.95 9.82
CA LEU A 78 2.16 22.78 9.79
C LEU A 78 2.87 23.76 10.71
N ARG A 79 2.51 25.04 10.67
CA ARG A 79 3.05 26.08 11.55
C ARG A 79 2.73 25.79 13.02
N ALA A 80 1.47 25.42 13.32
CA ALA A 80 1.06 25.05 14.68
C ALA A 80 1.77 23.78 15.18
N SER A 81 2.21 22.90 14.27
CA SER A 81 2.98 21.69 14.59
C SER A 81 4.50 21.92 14.66
N GLY A 82 4.98 23.17 14.47
CA GLY A 82 6.40 23.53 14.53
C GLY A 82 7.19 23.13 13.28
N TYR A 83 6.53 22.87 12.16
CA TYR A 83 7.20 22.66 10.88
C TYR A 83 7.43 23.98 10.14
N SER A 84 8.42 24.00 9.26
CA SER A 84 8.64 25.15 8.36
C SER A 84 7.47 25.33 7.39
N ASP A 85 7.41 26.51 6.79
CA ASP A 85 6.67 26.71 5.54
C ASP A 85 7.23 25.78 4.44
N PRO A 86 6.48 25.56 3.33
CA PRO A 86 6.95 24.78 2.21
C PRO A 86 8.34 25.20 1.76
N ILE A 87 9.25 24.23 1.59
CA ILE A 87 10.64 24.48 1.19
C ILE A 87 10.63 25.04 -0.24
N PRO A 88 11.22 26.20 -0.51
CA PRO A 88 11.32 26.75 -1.86
C PRO A 88 11.96 25.76 -2.83
N GLY A 89 11.40 25.63 -4.03
CA GLY A 89 11.88 24.71 -5.07
C GLY A 89 11.52 23.23 -4.86
N GLU A 90 10.95 22.88 -3.71
CA GLU A 90 10.45 21.51 -3.46
C GLU A 90 9.00 21.39 -3.98
N PRO A 91 8.58 20.16 -4.38
CA PRO A 91 7.23 19.96 -4.90
C PRO A 91 6.17 20.31 -3.86
N ARG A 92 5.21 21.09 -4.25
CA ARG A 92 3.91 21.20 -3.60
C ARG A 92 2.83 21.06 -4.65
N GLU A 93 1.85 20.25 -4.39
CA GLU A 93 0.89 19.86 -5.41
C GLU A 93 -0.49 19.69 -4.80
N ALA A 94 -1.45 20.38 -5.38
CA ALA A 94 -2.86 20.20 -5.08
C ALA A 94 -3.50 19.37 -6.19
N LYS A 95 -4.27 18.33 -5.82
CA LYS A 95 -5.01 17.49 -6.76
C LYS A 95 -6.41 17.22 -6.27
N ASN A 96 -7.37 17.34 -7.17
CA ASN A 96 -8.74 16.89 -6.95
C ASN A 96 -8.94 15.52 -7.60
N ILE A 97 -9.36 14.54 -6.80
CA ILE A 97 -9.60 13.18 -7.24
C ILE A 97 -11.03 12.85 -6.87
N GLN A 98 -11.93 12.98 -7.83
CA GLN A 98 -13.37 12.84 -7.60
C GLN A 98 -13.85 13.77 -6.46
N THR A 99 -14.26 13.17 -5.32
CA THR A 99 -14.73 13.89 -4.13
C THR A 99 -13.62 14.15 -3.10
N LEU A 100 -12.39 13.70 -3.36
CA LEU A 100 -11.25 13.83 -2.47
C LEU A 100 -10.26 14.84 -3.02
N THR A 101 -9.90 15.84 -2.23
CA THR A 101 -8.83 16.78 -2.53
C THR A 101 -7.60 16.41 -1.71
N THR A 102 -6.43 16.42 -2.34
CA THR A 102 -5.14 16.20 -1.67
C THR A 102 -4.22 17.39 -1.86
N TYR A 103 -3.37 17.65 -0.88
CA TYR A 103 -2.31 18.65 -0.96
C TYR A 103 -1.02 18.09 -0.37
N SER A 104 0.04 18.02 -1.18
CA SER A 104 1.34 17.47 -0.80
C SER A 104 2.40 18.56 -0.79
N VAL A 105 3.27 18.51 0.21
CA VAL A 105 4.29 19.53 0.44
C VAL A 105 5.51 18.93 1.15
N ILE A 106 6.70 19.47 0.86
CA ILE A 106 7.92 19.17 1.62
C ILE A 106 8.18 20.31 2.61
N VAL A 107 8.47 19.92 3.85
CA VAL A 107 8.74 20.84 4.97
C VAL A 107 9.97 20.37 5.74
N GLN A 108 10.41 21.15 6.71
CA GLN A 108 11.46 20.75 7.66
C GLN A 108 10.93 20.76 9.09
N ASP A 109 11.43 19.83 9.90
CA ASP A 109 11.26 19.89 11.35
C ASP A 109 12.29 20.83 12.02
N ALA A 110 12.19 20.97 13.33
CA ALA A 110 13.13 21.77 14.12
C ALA A 110 14.60 21.31 13.98
N SER A 111 14.83 20.04 13.65
CA SER A 111 16.15 19.46 13.42
C SER A 111 16.65 19.61 11.97
N LYS A 112 15.97 20.38 11.14
CA LYS A 112 16.26 20.57 9.71
C LYS A 112 16.07 19.31 8.86
N LYS A 113 15.44 18.26 9.36
CA LYS A 113 15.12 17.07 8.57
C LYS A 113 13.99 17.37 7.62
N LYS A 114 14.13 16.95 6.37
CA LYS A 114 13.08 17.08 5.34
C LYS A 114 11.99 16.04 5.57
N LEU A 115 10.76 16.52 5.62
CA LEU A 115 9.56 15.72 5.79
C LEU A 115 8.66 15.90 4.58
N ALA A 116 8.01 14.82 4.16
CA ALA A 116 6.89 14.87 3.23
C ALA A 116 5.60 14.90 4.04
N ALA A 117 4.80 15.93 3.86
CA ALA A 117 3.47 16.06 4.44
C ALA A 117 2.43 15.97 3.32
N MET A 118 1.40 15.16 3.54
CA MET A 118 0.25 15.02 2.65
C MET A 118 -1.01 15.22 3.48
N TYR A 119 -1.85 16.12 3.02
CA TYR A 119 -3.18 16.36 3.58
C TYR A 119 -4.24 15.92 2.59
N PHE A 120 -5.35 15.48 3.09
CA PHE A 120 -6.49 15.04 2.31
C PHE A 120 -7.80 15.50 2.95
N ALA A 121 -8.76 15.89 2.13
CA ALA A 121 -10.04 16.40 2.59
C ALA A 121 -11.17 16.01 1.64
N TYR A 122 -12.38 15.89 2.20
CA TYR A 122 -13.62 15.77 1.46
C TYR A 122 -14.77 16.50 2.16
N VAL A 123 -15.78 16.85 1.41
CA VAL A 123 -17.01 17.41 1.94
C VAL A 123 -17.94 16.25 2.33
N ARG A 124 -18.40 16.23 3.58
CA ARG A 124 -19.35 15.26 4.11
C ARG A 124 -20.78 15.59 3.66
N PRO A 125 -21.73 14.63 3.72
CA PRO A 125 -23.12 14.91 3.38
C PRO A 125 -23.79 16.00 4.22
N ASP A 126 -23.31 16.23 5.44
CA ASP A 126 -23.75 17.32 6.31
C ASP A 126 -23.10 18.67 5.98
N HIS A 127 -22.43 18.76 4.82
CA HIS A 127 -21.66 19.90 4.33
C HIS A 127 -20.46 20.30 5.20
N SER A 128 -20.09 19.55 6.21
CA SER A 128 -18.81 19.76 6.90
C SER A 128 -17.64 19.17 6.11
N ILE A 129 -16.42 19.65 6.38
CA ILE A 129 -15.20 19.14 5.78
C ILE A 129 -14.56 18.15 6.77
N ARG A 130 -14.31 16.92 6.33
CA ARG A 130 -13.43 15.96 6.98
C ARG A 130 -12.05 16.06 6.36
N TYR A 131 -11.01 16.14 7.18
CA TYR A 131 -9.66 16.16 6.68
C TYR A 131 -8.70 15.39 7.59
N GLY A 132 -7.57 15.01 7.03
CA GLY A 132 -6.53 14.28 7.73
C GLY A 132 -5.15 14.57 7.12
N LYS A 133 -4.10 14.09 7.79
CA LYS A 133 -2.73 14.24 7.32
C LYS A 133 -1.90 13.00 7.55
N VAL A 134 -0.95 12.79 6.65
CA VAL A 134 0.21 11.92 6.84
C VAL A 134 1.46 12.78 6.79
N VAL A 135 2.32 12.64 7.78
CA VAL A 135 3.66 13.26 7.80
C VAL A 135 4.69 12.16 8.00
N ARG A 136 5.77 12.19 7.23
CA ARG A 136 6.84 11.19 7.27
C ARG A 136 8.18 11.81 6.90
N LEU A 137 9.28 11.14 7.23
CA LEU A 137 10.56 11.49 6.63
C LEU A 137 10.48 11.39 5.09
N ARG A 138 11.14 12.31 4.38
CA ARG A 138 11.09 12.35 2.91
C ARG A 138 11.56 11.04 2.29
N GLU A 139 12.64 10.48 2.83
CA GLU A 139 13.27 9.23 2.40
C GLU A 139 12.51 7.95 2.80
N TYR A 140 11.50 8.06 3.66
CA TYR A 140 10.75 6.90 4.09
C TYR A 140 9.86 6.33 2.98
N VAL A 141 10.06 5.07 2.65
CA VAL A 141 9.38 4.33 1.56
C VAL A 141 8.46 3.22 2.06
N GLY A 142 8.06 3.23 3.32
CA GLY A 142 7.21 2.17 3.89
C GLY A 142 5.74 2.23 3.45
N ASN A 143 5.04 1.10 3.65
CA ASN A 143 3.64 0.90 3.23
C ASN A 143 2.58 1.66 4.05
N TYR A 144 2.96 2.33 5.14
CA TYR A 144 2.00 2.98 6.03
C TYR A 144 1.20 4.10 5.40
N ILE A 145 1.74 4.75 4.35
CA ILE A 145 1.01 5.77 3.59
C ILE A 145 -0.22 5.14 2.94
N ASN A 146 -0.07 3.96 2.33
CA ASN A 146 -1.16 3.26 1.67
C ASN A 146 -2.23 2.82 2.69
N VAL A 147 -1.81 2.38 3.87
CA VAL A 147 -2.73 2.02 4.96
C VAL A 147 -3.54 3.23 5.41
N ALA A 148 -2.88 4.35 5.66
CA ALA A 148 -3.52 5.59 6.07
C ALA A 148 -4.50 6.12 5.02
N ALA A 149 -4.10 6.10 3.74
CA ALA A 149 -4.95 6.51 2.64
C ALA A 149 -6.19 5.62 2.48
N THR A 150 -5.99 4.31 2.50
CA THR A 150 -7.09 3.34 2.42
C THR A 150 -8.07 3.53 3.57
N HIS A 151 -7.55 3.72 4.77
CA HIS A 151 -8.38 3.98 5.95
C HIS A 151 -9.20 5.28 5.78
N PHE A 152 -8.59 6.36 5.31
CA PHE A 152 -9.28 7.63 5.09
C PHE A 152 -10.36 7.55 4.01
N VAL A 153 -10.09 6.85 2.91
CA VAL A 153 -11.08 6.59 1.85
C VAL A 153 -12.23 5.73 2.36
N SER A 154 -11.95 4.74 3.23
CA SER A 154 -13.00 3.95 3.88
C SER A 154 -13.91 4.81 4.76
N LEU A 155 -13.33 5.77 5.48
CA LEU A 155 -14.08 6.73 6.28
C LEU A 155 -14.98 7.61 5.41
N LEU A 156 -14.46 8.14 4.29
CA LEU A 156 -15.24 8.90 3.31
C LEU A 156 -16.48 8.10 2.88
N LYS A 157 -16.29 6.82 2.57
CA LYS A 157 -17.39 5.94 2.14
C LYS A 157 -18.40 5.72 3.26
N GLN A 158 -17.95 5.40 4.48
CA GLN A 158 -18.85 5.23 5.63
C GLN A 158 -19.71 6.48 5.89
N GLU A 159 -19.10 7.64 5.84
CA GLU A 159 -19.80 8.91 6.07
C GLU A 159 -20.74 9.29 4.91
N SER A 160 -20.47 8.84 3.69
CA SER A 160 -21.35 9.05 2.52
C SER A 160 -22.60 8.15 2.56
N VAL A 161 -22.50 6.93 3.11
CA VAL A 161 -23.59 5.93 3.14
C VAL A 161 -24.59 6.19 4.28
N GLN A 162 -24.17 6.81 5.38
CA GLN A 162 -25.06 7.06 6.52
C GLN A 162 -26.31 7.90 6.18
N THR A 163 -26.33 8.55 5.03
CA THR A 163 -27.48 9.37 4.57
C THR A 163 -28.52 8.56 3.78
N GLN A 164 -28.25 7.30 3.42
CA GLN A 164 -29.10 6.51 2.52
C GLN A 164 -29.78 5.28 3.16
N ASN A 165 -29.67 5.06 4.46
CA ASN A 165 -30.27 3.89 5.09
C ASN A 165 -31.79 4.02 5.27
N SER A 166 -32.53 3.64 4.22
CA SER A 166 -33.88 3.07 4.29
C SER A 166 -34.13 2.24 3.04
N THR A 167 -33.60 1.03 2.97
CA THR A 167 -34.21 -0.15 2.33
C THR A 167 -33.21 -1.31 2.23
N ASN A 168 -33.51 -2.40 2.90
CA ASN A 168 -32.78 -3.67 2.82
C ASN A 168 -33.07 -4.38 1.50
N THR A 169 -32.03 -4.77 0.77
CA THR A 169 -32.11 -5.86 -0.21
C THR A 169 -30.80 -6.62 -0.25
N THR A 170 -30.88 -7.92 0.00
CA THR A 170 -29.76 -8.86 -0.05
C THR A 170 -29.40 -9.13 -1.52
N VAL A 171 -28.18 -8.87 -1.92
CA VAL A 171 -27.66 -9.17 -3.28
C VAL A 171 -26.54 -10.20 -3.18
N GLU A 172 -26.65 -11.26 -3.98
CA GLU A 172 -25.61 -12.28 -4.16
C GLU A 172 -24.35 -11.69 -4.76
N VAL A 173 -23.19 -12.08 -4.20
CA VAL A 173 -21.85 -11.66 -4.65
C VAL A 173 -21.53 -12.31 -5.99
N PRO A 174 -21.28 -11.55 -7.06
CA PRO A 174 -20.76 -12.15 -8.31
C PRO A 174 -19.37 -12.75 -8.09
N PRO A 175 -19.06 -13.89 -8.72
CA PRO A 175 -17.73 -14.49 -8.60
C PRO A 175 -16.67 -13.54 -9.15
N GLN A 176 -15.56 -13.43 -8.41
CA GLN A 176 -14.39 -12.67 -8.81
C GLN A 176 -13.96 -13.08 -10.22
N GLN A 177 -14.09 -12.19 -11.19
CA GLN A 177 -13.38 -12.35 -12.46
C GLN A 177 -11.89 -12.20 -12.17
N ASN A 178 -11.20 -13.33 -12.15
CA ASN A 178 -9.76 -13.37 -12.35
C ASN A 178 -9.50 -12.70 -13.70
N THR A 179 -9.02 -11.47 -13.68
CA THR A 179 -8.36 -10.91 -14.86
C THR A 179 -7.18 -11.84 -15.13
N GLY A 180 -7.31 -12.67 -16.14
CA GLY A 180 -6.36 -13.69 -16.50
C GLY A 180 -5.03 -13.09 -16.95
N VAL A 181 -4.19 -12.81 -15.97
CA VAL A 181 -2.75 -12.70 -16.17
C VAL A 181 -2.30 -14.16 -16.32
N SER A 182 -1.95 -14.57 -17.52
CA SER A 182 -1.34 -15.87 -17.77
C SER A 182 -0.12 -15.98 -16.87
N GLN A 183 -0.19 -16.83 -15.84
CA GLN A 183 0.98 -17.11 -15.03
C GLN A 183 1.94 -17.97 -15.85
N PRO A 184 3.26 -17.72 -15.78
CA PRO A 184 4.24 -18.56 -16.46
C PRO A 184 4.06 -20.00 -15.98
N ILE A 185 4.08 -20.95 -16.92
CA ILE A 185 3.97 -22.36 -16.57
C ILE A 185 5.27 -22.77 -15.90
N PRO A 186 5.24 -23.20 -14.61
CA PRO A 186 6.46 -23.61 -13.93
C PRO A 186 7.03 -24.85 -14.57
N GLN A 187 8.34 -24.84 -14.77
CA GLN A 187 9.10 -26.03 -15.13
C GLN A 187 9.24 -26.96 -13.90
N ALA A 188 9.68 -28.18 -14.08
CA ALA A 188 10.04 -29.02 -12.95
C ALA A 188 11.05 -28.32 -12.03
N SER A 189 10.88 -28.48 -10.72
CA SER A 189 11.67 -27.79 -9.70
C SER A 189 13.18 -27.84 -9.97
N GLY A 190 13.82 -26.67 -10.00
CA GLY A 190 15.26 -26.53 -10.20
C GLY A 190 15.72 -26.74 -11.66
N LYS A 191 14.80 -26.78 -12.62
CA LYS A 191 15.12 -26.93 -14.05
C LYS A 191 15.04 -25.61 -14.84
N GLY A 192 14.78 -24.50 -14.15
CA GLY A 192 14.75 -23.16 -14.73
C GLY A 192 16.13 -22.50 -14.81
N LEU A 193 16.17 -21.21 -14.47
CA LEU A 193 17.41 -20.43 -14.43
C LEU A 193 18.28 -20.87 -13.26
N SER A 194 19.55 -21.09 -13.54
CA SER A 194 20.56 -21.32 -12.50
C SER A 194 21.11 -19.97 -11.99
N SER A 195 21.81 -19.99 -10.87
CA SER A 195 22.52 -18.81 -10.36
C SER A 195 23.59 -18.29 -11.35
N ALA A 196 24.14 -19.17 -12.19
CA ALA A 196 25.10 -18.78 -13.24
C ALA A 196 24.44 -18.04 -14.41
N ASP A 197 23.13 -18.19 -14.62
CA ASP A 197 22.41 -17.47 -15.68
C ASP A 197 22.02 -16.07 -15.24
N ILE A 198 21.93 -15.82 -13.94
CA ILE A 198 21.41 -14.58 -13.36
C ILE A 198 22.57 -13.65 -13.03
N ARG A 199 22.56 -12.44 -13.60
CA ARG A 199 23.46 -11.36 -13.22
C ARG A 199 23.05 -10.75 -11.87
N GLY A 200 21.76 -10.65 -11.63
CA GLY A 200 21.18 -10.11 -10.41
C GLY A 200 19.72 -9.70 -10.62
N ILE A 201 19.08 -9.26 -9.54
CA ILE A 201 17.79 -8.57 -9.58
C ILE A 201 18.04 -7.09 -9.34
N VAL A 202 17.42 -6.24 -10.16
CA VAL A 202 17.35 -4.80 -9.89
C VAL A 202 15.93 -4.42 -9.50
N LEU A 203 15.84 -3.48 -8.59
CA LEU A 203 14.60 -2.85 -8.15
C LEU A 203 14.55 -1.45 -8.75
N HIS A 204 13.58 -1.19 -9.59
CA HIS A 204 13.36 0.13 -10.18
C HIS A 204 12.18 0.81 -9.50
N SER A 205 12.42 2.02 -8.99
CA SER A 205 11.40 2.86 -8.37
C SER A 205 10.58 3.56 -9.44
N GLU A 206 9.30 3.24 -9.49
CA GLU A 206 8.34 3.91 -10.35
C GLU A 206 7.30 4.65 -9.53
N SER A 207 6.93 5.83 -9.99
CA SER A 207 5.78 6.52 -9.43
C SER A 207 4.50 5.85 -9.93
N SER A 208 3.58 5.61 -9.02
CA SER A 208 2.26 5.06 -9.31
C SER A 208 1.21 5.78 -8.48
N TYR A 209 -0.03 5.58 -8.82
CA TYR A 209 -1.14 6.14 -8.04
C TYR A 209 -1.78 5.03 -7.22
N GLY A 210 -1.77 5.20 -5.90
CA GLY A 210 -2.50 4.34 -4.97
C GLY A 210 -3.99 4.65 -4.91
N VAL A 211 -4.68 3.99 -3.98
CA VAL A 211 -6.10 4.25 -3.71
C VAL A 211 -6.29 5.72 -3.36
N GLY A 212 -7.28 6.37 -4.00
CA GLY A 212 -7.50 7.81 -3.83
C GLY A 212 -6.54 8.69 -4.65
N GLY A 213 -5.80 8.13 -5.62
CA GLY A 213 -4.90 8.87 -6.51
C GLY A 213 -3.63 9.40 -5.85
N MET A 214 -3.26 8.83 -4.71
CA MET A 214 -2.01 9.21 -4.04
C MET A 214 -0.81 8.76 -4.85
N LEU A 215 0.16 9.65 -5.02
CA LEU A 215 1.46 9.29 -5.58
C LEU A 215 2.17 8.33 -4.61
N ILE A 216 2.40 7.12 -5.07
CA ILE A 216 3.16 6.11 -4.36
C ILE A 216 4.37 5.73 -5.20
N PHE A 217 5.46 5.37 -4.53
CA PHE A 217 6.60 4.75 -5.19
C PHE A 217 6.50 3.24 -5.00
N ILE A 218 6.49 2.54 -6.11
CA ILE A 218 6.54 1.08 -6.13
C ILE A 218 7.90 0.66 -6.70
N TYR A 219 8.48 -0.37 -6.10
CA TYR A 219 9.71 -0.95 -6.61
C TYR A 219 9.38 -2.19 -7.41
N LYS A 220 9.66 -2.12 -8.71
CA LYS A 220 9.46 -3.25 -9.62
C LYS A 220 10.73 -4.07 -9.73
N PRO A 221 10.68 -5.38 -9.50
CA PRO A 221 11.82 -6.26 -9.67
C PRO A 221 12.00 -6.67 -11.14
N TYR A 222 13.27 -6.70 -11.56
CA TYR A 222 13.70 -7.15 -12.88
C TYR A 222 14.84 -8.14 -12.71
N ILE A 223 14.71 -9.36 -13.23
CA ILE A 223 15.82 -10.32 -13.30
C ILE A 223 16.66 -9.96 -14.51
N LEU A 224 17.92 -9.62 -14.28
CA LEU A 224 18.90 -9.40 -15.32
C LEU A 224 19.72 -10.67 -15.55
N LEU A 225 19.79 -11.16 -16.79
CA LEU A 225 20.51 -12.36 -17.15
C LEU A 225 21.87 -12.03 -17.75
N ASN A 226 22.85 -12.91 -17.55
CA ASN A 226 24.22 -12.72 -18.04
C ASN A 226 24.31 -12.65 -19.58
N ASN A 227 23.31 -13.14 -20.30
CA ASN A 227 23.23 -13.04 -21.75
C ASN A 227 22.64 -11.73 -22.29
N GLY A 228 22.40 -10.74 -21.43
CA GLY A 228 21.82 -9.45 -21.79
C GLY A 228 20.29 -9.44 -21.90
N SER A 229 19.61 -10.55 -21.61
CA SER A 229 18.16 -10.58 -21.51
C SER A 229 17.70 -10.11 -20.12
N LEU A 230 16.48 -9.60 -20.01
CA LEU A 230 15.82 -9.32 -18.74
C LEU A 230 14.46 -9.99 -18.70
N TYR A 231 13.98 -10.26 -17.48
CA TYR A 231 12.62 -10.72 -17.20
C TYR A 231 11.96 -9.86 -16.13
N GLU A 232 10.78 -9.34 -16.43
CA GLU A 232 10.06 -8.38 -15.60
C GLU A 232 9.07 -9.07 -14.66
N HIS A 233 8.86 -8.48 -13.48
CA HIS A 233 7.83 -8.90 -12.54
C HIS A 233 7.83 -10.40 -12.21
N PRO A 234 8.96 -10.94 -11.74
CA PRO A 234 9.09 -12.38 -11.49
C PRO A 234 8.21 -12.82 -10.30
N GLU A 235 7.15 -13.56 -10.58
CA GLU A 235 6.31 -14.18 -9.55
C GLU A 235 6.83 -15.55 -9.14
N ILE A 236 7.26 -16.33 -10.12
CA ILE A 236 7.79 -17.68 -9.91
C ILE A 236 9.27 -17.62 -9.51
N SER A 237 9.71 -18.62 -8.75
CA SER A 237 11.14 -18.84 -8.49
C SER A 237 11.92 -18.89 -9.80
N PRO A 238 13.02 -18.13 -9.94
CA PRO A 238 13.85 -18.22 -11.14
C PRO A 238 14.30 -19.65 -11.46
N ASN A 239 14.56 -20.46 -10.42
CA ASN A 239 14.98 -21.87 -10.58
C ASN A 239 13.90 -22.76 -11.20
N ASP A 240 12.65 -22.31 -11.24
CA ASP A 240 11.51 -23.06 -11.79
C ASP A 240 10.94 -22.38 -13.06
N LEU A 241 11.53 -21.26 -13.52
CA LEU A 241 11.05 -20.52 -14.68
C LEU A 241 11.34 -21.26 -15.99
N ASN A 242 10.29 -21.68 -16.69
CA ASN A 242 10.42 -22.21 -18.05
C ASN A 242 10.64 -21.06 -19.05
N VAL A 243 11.90 -20.72 -19.30
CA VAL A 243 12.29 -19.59 -20.14
C VAL A 243 11.70 -19.66 -21.54
N THR A 244 11.76 -20.84 -22.17
CA THR A 244 11.26 -21.02 -23.54
C THR A 244 9.76 -20.77 -23.61
N GLN A 245 9.01 -21.36 -22.70
CA GLN A 245 7.57 -21.21 -22.68
C GLN A 245 7.14 -19.82 -22.22
N SER A 246 7.82 -19.24 -21.21
CA SER A 246 7.57 -17.88 -20.73
C SER A 246 7.77 -16.85 -21.85
N ARG A 247 8.83 -17.00 -22.67
CA ARG A 247 9.05 -16.14 -23.85
C ARG A 247 7.93 -16.23 -24.89
N GLN A 248 7.28 -17.36 -24.98
CA GLN A 248 6.16 -17.57 -25.91
C GLN A 248 4.84 -17.05 -25.34
N SER A 249 4.56 -17.30 -24.08
CA SER A 249 3.27 -16.98 -23.45
C SER A 249 3.16 -15.55 -22.91
N GLU A 250 4.30 -14.93 -22.56
CA GLU A 250 4.37 -13.59 -21.98
C GLU A 250 5.57 -12.79 -22.53
N PRO A 251 5.69 -12.66 -23.86
CA PRO A 251 6.83 -12.01 -24.50
C PRO A 251 7.04 -10.57 -24.04
N GLU A 252 5.98 -9.89 -23.58
CA GLU A 252 6.05 -8.54 -23.05
C GLU A 252 6.84 -8.42 -21.74
N LYS A 253 7.01 -9.51 -20.99
CA LYS A 253 7.84 -9.53 -19.80
C LYS A 253 9.32 -9.74 -20.09
N TRP A 254 9.65 -10.08 -21.33
CA TRP A 254 11.03 -10.31 -21.74
C TRP A 254 11.55 -9.10 -22.50
N GLY A 255 12.75 -8.70 -22.16
CA GLY A 255 13.41 -7.57 -22.80
C GLY A 255 14.92 -7.77 -22.83
N THR A 256 15.65 -6.67 -23.05
CA THR A 256 17.10 -6.65 -23.00
C THR A 256 17.60 -5.54 -22.09
N TRP A 257 18.81 -5.71 -21.56
CA TRP A 257 19.44 -4.73 -20.70
C TRP A 257 20.91 -4.54 -21.04
N LYS A 258 21.41 -3.35 -20.70
CA LYS A 258 22.84 -3.00 -20.79
C LYS A 258 23.20 -2.03 -19.67
N LEU A 259 24.29 -2.27 -18.99
CA LEU A 259 24.82 -1.38 -17.98
C LEU A 259 26.04 -0.65 -18.53
N ASN A 260 26.03 0.67 -18.47
CA ASN A 260 27.16 1.52 -18.85
C ASN A 260 27.43 2.50 -17.70
N GLY A 261 28.48 2.22 -16.93
CA GLY A 261 28.76 2.94 -15.69
C GLY A 261 27.61 2.82 -14.69
N LYS A 262 26.92 3.91 -14.39
CA LYS A 262 25.75 3.95 -13.49
C LYS A 262 24.41 3.99 -14.24
N THR A 263 24.44 4.02 -15.57
CA THR A 263 23.22 4.07 -16.39
C THR A 263 22.84 2.67 -16.80
N LEU A 264 21.64 2.25 -16.43
CA LEU A 264 21.05 0.99 -16.84
C LEU A 264 20.07 1.28 -17.99
N THR A 265 20.37 0.76 -19.18
CA THR A 265 19.50 0.86 -20.36
C THR A 265 18.64 -0.38 -20.43
N ILE A 266 17.33 -0.21 -20.46
CA ILE A 266 16.31 -1.26 -20.56
C ILE A 266 15.55 -1.10 -21.88
N VAL A 267 15.35 -2.21 -22.57
CA VAL A 267 14.44 -2.28 -23.71
C VAL A 267 13.35 -3.30 -23.37
N HIS A 268 12.16 -2.82 -23.14
CA HIS A 268 11.02 -3.69 -22.78
C HIS A 268 10.57 -4.54 -23.98
N GLY A 269 10.11 -5.73 -23.68
CA GLY A 269 9.44 -6.57 -24.66
C GLY A 269 8.04 -6.07 -25.01
N SER A 270 7.44 -6.61 -26.04
CA SER A 270 6.06 -6.33 -26.41
C SER A 270 5.33 -7.59 -26.86
N LYS A 271 4.01 -7.60 -26.72
CA LYS A 271 3.15 -8.71 -27.22
C LYS A 271 3.26 -8.95 -28.72
N SER A 272 3.56 -7.91 -29.48
CA SER A 272 3.74 -7.99 -30.93
C SER A 272 5.14 -8.46 -31.33
N GLY A 273 6.05 -8.68 -30.39
CA GLY A 273 7.45 -8.99 -30.66
C GLY A 273 8.26 -7.78 -31.19
N ALA A 274 7.64 -6.61 -31.30
CA ALA A 274 8.35 -5.41 -31.72
C ALA A 274 9.34 -4.98 -30.63
N THR A 275 10.51 -4.52 -31.01
CA THR A 275 11.51 -3.98 -30.08
C THR A 275 11.04 -2.62 -29.55
N GLY A 276 10.91 -2.51 -28.24
CA GLY A 276 10.58 -1.24 -27.56
C GLY A 276 11.67 -0.18 -27.74
N LYS A 277 11.36 1.05 -27.38
CA LYS A 277 12.36 2.10 -27.32
C LYS A 277 13.26 1.88 -26.08
N PRO A 278 14.58 2.14 -26.17
CA PRO A 278 15.47 2.11 -25.03
C PRO A 278 15.00 3.13 -23.97
N ASN A 279 15.00 2.69 -22.73
CA ASN A 279 14.71 3.52 -21.55
C ASN A 279 15.96 3.55 -20.67
N GLU A 280 16.50 4.73 -20.41
CA GLU A 280 17.74 4.91 -19.65
C GLU A 280 17.43 5.31 -18.22
N TRP A 281 17.86 4.47 -17.28
CA TRP A 281 17.74 4.72 -15.85
C TRP A 281 19.09 5.23 -15.32
N THR A 282 19.21 6.53 -15.17
CA THR A 282 20.38 7.20 -14.57
C THR A 282 20.31 7.21 -13.04
N GLY A 283 19.16 6.83 -12.45
CA GLY A 283 18.88 6.75 -11.02
C GLY A 283 17.53 6.06 -10.78
N GLY A 284 17.10 6.01 -9.52
CA GLY A 284 15.83 5.38 -9.13
C GLY A 284 15.86 3.84 -9.20
N TRP A 285 17.03 3.23 -9.28
CA TRP A 285 17.20 1.78 -9.28
C TRP A 285 18.33 1.36 -8.33
N THR A 286 18.24 0.14 -7.83
CA THR A 286 19.25 -0.48 -6.97
C THR A 286 19.32 -1.98 -7.20
N TRP A 287 20.45 -2.58 -6.88
CA TRP A 287 20.59 -4.02 -6.83
C TRP A 287 19.90 -4.58 -5.61
N ALA A 288 19.16 -5.66 -5.80
CA ALA A 288 18.62 -6.47 -4.72
C ALA A 288 19.66 -7.50 -4.25
N THR A 289 19.64 -7.83 -2.97
CA THR A 289 20.55 -8.80 -2.37
C THR A 289 19.91 -10.19 -2.38
N PRO A 290 20.60 -11.24 -2.89
CA PRO A 290 20.13 -12.60 -2.81
C PRO A 290 20.24 -13.15 -1.37
N ALA A 291 19.36 -14.07 -1.02
CA ALA A 291 19.52 -14.82 0.23
C ALA A 291 20.70 -15.79 0.14
N LYS A 292 21.37 -16.01 1.27
CA LYS A 292 22.32 -17.13 1.40
C LYS A 292 21.55 -18.44 1.41
N LYS A 293 22.19 -19.51 0.93
CA LYS A 293 21.59 -20.82 0.96
C LYS A 293 21.25 -21.25 2.39
N ASN A 294 19.98 -21.64 2.62
CA ASN A 294 19.43 -22.02 3.92
C ASN A 294 19.45 -20.89 4.97
N GLU A 295 19.54 -19.65 4.56
CA GLU A 295 19.46 -18.50 5.46
C GLU A 295 18.19 -18.51 6.29
N LYS A 296 18.28 -18.05 7.55
CA LYS A 296 17.16 -18.04 8.49
C LYS A 296 16.78 -16.61 8.85
N LEU A 297 15.49 -16.35 8.74
CA LEU A 297 14.85 -15.11 9.22
C LEU A 297 14.25 -15.39 10.61
N THR A 298 14.17 -14.34 11.45
CA THR A 298 13.71 -14.49 12.83
C THR A 298 12.70 -13.42 13.25
N SER A 299 12.05 -12.80 12.26
CA SER A 299 11.13 -11.68 12.52
C SER A 299 9.77 -11.91 11.86
N THR A 300 8.81 -11.07 12.24
CA THR A 300 7.53 -10.92 11.56
C THR A 300 7.65 -9.84 10.49
N TYR A 301 7.15 -10.13 9.30
CA TYR A 301 7.14 -9.19 8.19
C TYR A 301 5.72 -9.01 7.68
N GLY A 302 5.35 -7.76 7.48
CA GLY A 302 4.04 -7.36 6.99
C GLY A 302 4.07 -6.87 5.54
N SER A 303 3.05 -7.21 4.79
CA SER A 303 2.80 -6.66 3.46
C SER A 303 1.34 -6.27 3.34
N ILE A 304 1.10 -5.06 2.88
CA ILE A 304 -0.23 -4.56 2.63
C ILE A 304 -0.34 -4.22 1.16
N SER A 305 -1.37 -4.72 0.53
CA SER A 305 -1.72 -4.36 -0.84
C SER A 305 -3.19 -3.99 -0.91
N GLY A 306 -3.49 -3.01 -1.72
CA GLY A 306 -4.86 -2.61 -1.99
C GLY A 306 -4.97 -2.15 -3.43
N GLY A 307 -6.14 -2.33 -3.99
CA GLY A 307 -6.51 -1.86 -5.31
C GLY A 307 -8.02 -1.69 -5.37
N GLY A 308 -8.49 -0.94 -6.35
CA GLY A 308 -9.92 -0.78 -6.56
C GLY A 308 -10.18 -0.08 -7.86
N ASN A 309 -11.33 -0.38 -8.46
CA ASN A 309 -11.84 0.42 -9.55
C ASN A 309 -12.65 1.56 -8.96
N THR A 310 -12.04 2.76 -8.95
CA THR A 310 -12.69 4.02 -8.53
C THR A 310 -13.11 4.86 -9.73
N ALA A 311 -13.10 4.30 -10.95
CA ALA A 311 -13.63 4.97 -12.13
C ALA A 311 -15.13 5.26 -11.95
N ILE A 312 -15.67 6.21 -12.71
CA ILE A 312 -17.06 6.63 -12.67
C ILE A 312 -17.97 5.40 -12.77
N GLY A 313 -18.73 5.10 -11.70
CA GLY A 313 -19.61 3.93 -11.59
C GLY A 313 -18.98 2.68 -11.00
N GLY A 314 -17.68 2.65 -10.66
CA GLY A 314 -17.00 1.53 -10.02
C GLY A 314 -16.73 1.78 -8.54
N GLY A 315 -17.31 0.96 -7.66
CA GLY A 315 -17.20 1.12 -6.20
C GLY A 315 -16.42 0.01 -5.49
N SER A 316 -15.55 -0.73 -6.17
CA SER A 316 -14.82 -1.84 -5.55
C SER A 316 -13.49 -1.40 -4.94
N ILE A 317 -13.26 -1.75 -3.69
CA ILE A 317 -11.94 -1.66 -3.03
C ILE A 317 -11.62 -3.03 -2.45
N VAL A 318 -10.41 -3.48 -2.72
CA VAL A 318 -9.86 -4.70 -2.13
C VAL A 318 -8.62 -4.32 -1.34
N VAL A 319 -8.55 -4.72 -0.09
CA VAL A 319 -7.37 -4.58 0.77
C VAL A 319 -6.97 -5.96 1.24
N SER A 320 -5.70 -6.26 1.16
CA SER A 320 -5.14 -7.49 1.67
C SER A 320 -3.91 -7.18 2.50
N SER A 321 -3.95 -7.56 3.76
CA SER A 321 -2.79 -7.57 4.66
C SER A 321 -2.29 -9.00 4.79
N LYS A 322 -0.99 -9.16 4.69
CA LYS A 322 -0.32 -10.46 4.82
C LYS A 322 0.82 -10.31 5.82
N TYR A 323 0.89 -11.21 6.76
CA TYR A 323 2.00 -11.28 7.71
C TYR A 323 2.66 -12.64 7.61
N ILE A 324 3.98 -12.65 7.60
CA ILE A 324 4.78 -13.87 7.63
C ILE A 324 5.73 -13.74 8.82
N THR A 325 5.58 -14.64 9.78
CA THR A 325 6.52 -14.75 10.91
C THR A 325 7.45 -15.92 10.67
N PHE A 326 8.73 -15.67 10.68
CA PHE A 326 9.78 -16.66 10.52
C PHE A 326 10.49 -16.91 11.84
N ASN A 327 11.03 -18.13 12.00
CA ASN A 327 11.89 -18.46 13.13
C ASN A 327 13.21 -19.10 12.68
N ASN A 328 14.17 -19.17 13.60
CA ASN A 328 15.51 -19.73 13.36
C ASN A 328 15.53 -21.23 13.07
N LYS A 329 14.41 -21.94 13.30
CA LYS A 329 14.26 -23.37 12.98
C LYS A 329 13.83 -23.59 11.52
N GLY A 330 13.65 -22.54 10.74
CA GLY A 330 13.19 -22.62 9.36
C GLY A 330 11.68 -22.88 9.24
N GLN A 331 10.92 -22.47 10.23
CA GLN A 331 9.47 -22.53 10.22
C GLN A 331 8.89 -21.14 9.96
N PHE A 332 7.70 -21.09 9.40
CA PHE A 332 6.94 -19.88 9.24
C PHE A 332 5.48 -20.05 9.66
N THR A 333 4.87 -18.95 10.07
CA THR A 333 3.42 -18.81 10.11
C THR A 333 3.02 -17.72 9.13
N TYR A 334 1.94 -17.94 8.41
CA TYR A 334 1.43 -17.01 7.41
C TYR A 334 0.00 -16.66 7.75
N GLU A 335 -0.23 -15.39 7.98
CA GLU A 335 -1.53 -14.81 8.23
C GLU A 335 -1.91 -13.91 7.06
N SER A 336 -3.10 -14.10 6.54
CA SER A 336 -3.64 -13.25 5.49
C SER A 336 -5.02 -12.79 5.89
N VAL A 337 -5.21 -11.50 5.97
CA VAL A 337 -6.51 -10.86 6.15
C VAL A 337 -6.82 -10.11 4.88
N GLY A 338 -7.90 -10.52 4.21
CA GLY A 338 -8.38 -9.87 3.00
C GLY A 338 -9.79 -9.32 3.23
N GLY A 339 -10.04 -8.12 2.73
CA GLY A 339 -11.36 -7.54 2.72
C GLY A 339 -11.60 -6.82 1.40
N GLY A 340 -12.81 -6.90 0.91
CA GLY A 340 -13.27 -6.15 -0.24
C GLY A 340 -14.61 -5.50 0.05
N SER A 341 -14.82 -4.32 -0.48
CA SER A 341 -16.12 -3.69 -0.54
C SER A 341 -16.43 -3.31 -1.98
N TYR A 342 -17.65 -3.57 -2.37
CA TYR A 342 -18.22 -3.11 -3.63
C TYR A 342 -19.42 -2.23 -3.31
N ASN A 343 -19.49 -1.05 -3.88
CA ASN A 343 -20.63 -0.16 -3.77
C ASN A 343 -21.00 0.32 -5.16
N ASP A 344 -22.27 0.19 -5.50
CA ASP A 344 -22.90 0.83 -6.66
C ASP A 344 -24.09 1.70 -6.23
N ALA A 345 -24.82 2.23 -7.21
CA ALA A 345 -26.01 3.05 -6.96
C ALA A 345 -27.14 2.30 -6.22
N ASN A 346 -27.09 0.97 -6.14
CA ASN A 346 -28.13 0.10 -5.57
C ASN A 346 -27.75 -0.50 -4.22
N GLY A 347 -26.52 -0.29 -3.73
CA GLY A 347 -26.08 -0.79 -2.42
C GLY A 347 -24.62 -1.16 -2.35
N GLY A 348 -24.15 -1.55 -1.18
CA GLY A 348 -22.77 -1.93 -0.91
C GLY A 348 -22.64 -3.27 -0.21
N VAL A 349 -21.68 -4.08 -0.63
CA VAL A 349 -21.31 -5.34 0.01
C VAL A 349 -19.86 -5.27 0.48
N SER A 350 -19.62 -5.67 1.72
CA SER A 350 -18.28 -5.83 2.28
C SER A 350 -18.09 -7.27 2.74
N ALA A 351 -17.00 -7.88 2.33
CA ALA A 351 -16.63 -9.22 2.76
C ALA A 351 -15.20 -9.22 3.31
N TYR A 352 -15.00 -9.94 4.40
CA TYR A 352 -13.69 -10.13 5.03
C TYR A 352 -13.42 -11.61 5.18
N SER A 353 -12.19 -12.01 4.90
CA SER A 353 -11.70 -13.36 5.16
C SER A 353 -10.35 -13.30 5.85
N SER A 354 -10.12 -14.20 6.80
CA SER A 354 -8.81 -14.42 7.41
C SER A 354 -8.37 -15.86 7.16
N LYS A 355 -7.09 -16.05 6.91
CA LYS A 355 -6.50 -17.36 6.70
C LYS A 355 -5.17 -17.43 7.41
N ASN A 356 -5.05 -18.42 8.32
CA ASN A 356 -3.80 -18.70 9.00
C ASN A 356 -3.26 -20.04 8.51
N THR A 357 -2.03 -20.07 8.10
CA THR A 357 -1.33 -21.29 7.68
C THR A 357 0.09 -21.26 8.22
N ALA A 358 0.69 -22.45 8.37
CA ALA A 358 2.05 -22.61 8.86
C ALA A 358 2.79 -23.66 8.03
N GLY A 359 4.11 -23.68 8.19
CA GLY A 359 4.94 -24.63 7.49
C GLY A 359 6.43 -24.41 7.72
N THR A 360 7.23 -24.94 6.81
CA THR A 360 8.68 -24.74 6.77
C THR A 360 9.09 -23.99 5.51
N TYR A 361 10.21 -23.28 5.57
CA TYR A 361 10.74 -22.55 4.42
C TYR A 361 12.21 -22.83 4.16
N LEU A 362 12.60 -22.65 2.92
CA LEU A 362 13.99 -22.66 2.47
C LEU A 362 14.24 -21.43 1.61
N LEU A 363 15.37 -20.76 1.84
CA LEU A 363 15.90 -19.69 1.00
C LEU A 363 17.11 -20.21 0.23
N ASP A 364 17.20 -19.88 -1.04
CA ASP A 364 18.35 -20.18 -1.88
C ASP A 364 18.48 -19.15 -3.02
N GLY A 365 19.43 -18.24 -2.89
CA GLY A 365 19.64 -17.17 -3.84
C GLY A 365 18.39 -16.30 -3.99
N TYR A 366 17.86 -16.23 -5.20
CA TYR A 366 16.66 -15.46 -5.52
C TYR A 366 15.37 -16.27 -5.43
N SER A 367 15.32 -17.28 -4.54
CA SER A 367 14.19 -18.19 -4.41
C SER A 367 13.80 -18.44 -2.96
N ILE A 368 12.50 -18.48 -2.71
CA ILE A 368 11.91 -18.98 -1.47
C ILE A 368 11.02 -20.18 -1.80
N GLU A 369 11.19 -21.27 -1.04
CA GLU A 369 10.27 -22.39 -1.04
C GLU A 369 9.49 -22.38 0.28
N LEU A 370 8.17 -22.38 0.21
CA LEU A 370 7.26 -22.50 1.34
C LEU A 370 6.56 -23.85 1.26
N ARG A 371 6.78 -24.70 2.27
CA ARG A 371 6.12 -26.01 2.45
C ARG A 371 5.09 -25.89 3.54
N PHE A 372 3.84 -25.79 3.16
CA PHE A 372 2.72 -25.65 4.10
C PHE A 372 2.39 -26.99 4.76
N ASN A 373 1.91 -26.96 6.00
CA ASN A 373 1.53 -28.17 6.77
C ASN A 373 0.41 -28.99 6.10
N ASN A 374 -0.34 -28.39 5.16
CA ASN A 374 -1.34 -29.10 4.37
C ASN A 374 -0.78 -29.80 3.11
N GLY A 375 0.54 -29.89 2.99
CA GLY A 375 1.24 -30.52 1.87
C GLY A 375 1.44 -29.64 0.64
N LYS A 376 0.85 -28.43 0.60
CA LYS A 376 1.09 -27.49 -0.51
C LYS A 376 2.53 -27.00 -0.48
N ILE A 377 3.18 -26.97 -1.63
CA ILE A 377 4.51 -26.37 -1.82
C ILE A 377 4.37 -25.22 -2.81
N THR A 378 4.95 -24.05 -2.49
CA THR A 378 5.06 -22.92 -3.41
C THR A 378 6.51 -22.47 -3.49
N ARG A 379 6.97 -22.15 -4.71
CA ARG A 379 8.30 -21.58 -4.96
C ARG A 379 8.13 -20.28 -5.69
N GLN A 380 8.68 -19.21 -5.12
CA GLN A 380 8.51 -17.86 -5.63
C GLN A 380 9.85 -17.13 -5.70
N CYS A 381 9.92 -16.12 -6.54
CA CYS A 381 11.05 -15.21 -6.53
C CYS A 381 11.17 -14.54 -5.17
N PHE A 382 12.38 -14.45 -4.67
CA PHE A 382 12.71 -13.86 -3.37
C PHE A 382 13.96 -12.99 -3.51
N TYR A 383 13.99 -11.86 -2.81
CA TYR A 383 15.14 -10.96 -2.77
C TYR A 383 15.04 -10.01 -1.58
N PHE A 384 16.16 -9.60 -1.02
CA PHE A 384 16.19 -8.49 -0.08
C PHE A 384 16.35 -7.16 -0.82
N TYR A 385 15.76 -6.10 -0.28
CA TYR A 385 15.92 -4.74 -0.81
C TYR A 385 17.28 -4.14 -0.48
N SER A 386 17.88 -4.56 0.63
CA SER A 386 19.17 -4.13 1.15
C SER A 386 19.79 -5.20 2.03
N ASP A 387 21.05 -5.03 2.39
CA ASP A 387 21.81 -5.99 3.19
C ASP A 387 21.37 -6.04 4.66
N ASP A 388 20.55 -5.10 5.13
CA ASP A 388 19.99 -5.10 6.48
C ASP A 388 18.85 -6.10 6.69
N HIS A 389 18.30 -6.65 5.61
CA HIS A 389 17.21 -7.62 5.58
C HIS A 389 15.90 -7.14 6.24
N GLU A 390 15.74 -5.84 6.45
CA GLU A 390 14.50 -5.28 7.01
C GLU A 390 13.34 -5.34 6.03
N VAL A 391 13.64 -5.35 4.72
CA VAL A 391 12.65 -5.45 3.63
C VAL A 391 13.06 -6.52 2.64
N PHE A 392 12.13 -7.41 2.31
CA PHE A 392 12.31 -8.36 1.23
C PHE A 392 11.11 -8.38 0.28
N GLY A 393 11.31 -8.92 -0.91
CA GLY A 393 10.26 -9.18 -1.89
C GLY A 393 9.97 -10.68 -2.02
N ILE A 394 8.68 -11.04 -2.10
CA ILE A 394 8.24 -12.33 -2.63
C ILE A 394 7.41 -12.05 -3.88
N GLY A 395 7.89 -12.48 -5.03
CA GLY A 395 7.35 -12.05 -6.30
C GLY A 395 7.43 -10.53 -6.45
N ASN A 396 6.33 -9.88 -6.77
CA ASN A 396 6.24 -8.42 -6.86
C ASN A 396 5.80 -7.75 -5.55
N ARG A 397 5.71 -8.48 -4.46
CA ARG A 397 5.16 -7.99 -3.20
C ARG A 397 6.27 -7.72 -2.19
N PRO A 398 6.43 -6.48 -1.71
CA PRO A 398 7.34 -6.17 -0.61
C PRO A 398 6.75 -6.60 0.74
N TYR A 399 7.64 -7.04 1.62
CA TYR A 399 7.38 -7.34 3.02
C TYR A 399 8.38 -6.57 3.87
N THR A 400 7.88 -5.80 4.82
CA THR A 400 8.68 -4.98 5.73
C THR A 400 8.63 -5.59 7.12
N ILE A 401 9.76 -5.58 7.82
CA ILE A 401 9.83 -6.06 9.20
C ILE A 401 8.81 -5.34 10.06
N SER A 402 8.05 -6.12 10.83
CA SER A 402 7.07 -5.63 11.80
C SER A 402 7.66 -5.83 13.16
N LYS A 403 8.12 -4.75 13.80
CA LYS A 403 8.69 -4.76 15.15
C LYS A 403 7.60 -4.61 16.20
#